data_14fdd02322058b557f83cf81040fb19b
#
_entry.id   14fdd02322058b557f83cf81040fb19b
#
_cell.length_a   1.000
_cell.length_b   1.000
_cell.length_c   1.000
_cell.angle_alpha   90.00
_cell.angle_beta   90.00
_cell.angle_gamma   90.00
#
_symmetry.space_group_name_H-M   'P 1'
#
loop_
_entity.id
_entity.type
_entity.pdbx_description
1 polymer ?
#
loop_
_entity_poly.entity_id
_entity_poly.type
_entity_poly.pdbx_seq_one_letter_code
_entity_poly.pdbx_strand_id
1 'polypeptide(L)'
;SSKVDSIEKLVSDFIKLYDSINELLGGLIISRIGCRIQGTYKTKSTEYTKILENFKNAFPTQIFLENFPTNDLRLQIVYQNGTYHVGPVKEDDGFLIREFKNPDRNNSVGIAVDTDNYLLKTGNNDISSKTKIKDVITASLAVEKSLVENLKDF
;
A
#
# COMPACT_ATOMS: atom_id res chain seq x y z
N SER A 1 15.80 4.38 -4.04
CA SER A 1 14.72 4.39 -3.05
C SER A 1 15.07 5.43 -2.00
N SER A 2 14.31 6.51 -1.96
CA SER A 2 14.39 7.44 -0.83
C SER A 2 13.89 6.70 0.40
N LYS A 3 14.79 6.30 1.28
CA LYS A 3 14.40 5.91 2.64
C LYS A 3 13.72 7.13 3.25
N VAL A 4 12.47 6.99 3.64
CA VAL A 4 11.82 8.00 4.48
C VAL A 4 12.55 7.96 5.82
N ASP A 5 13.40 8.96 6.08
CA ASP A 5 14.26 8.97 7.26
C ASP A 5 13.43 9.05 8.56
N SER A 6 12.25 9.69 8.50
CA SER A 6 11.27 9.68 9.57
C SER A 6 9.89 10.11 9.08
N ILE A 7 8.84 9.72 9.80
CA ILE A 7 7.46 10.16 9.54
C ILE A 7 7.37 11.68 9.69
N GLU A 8 8.05 12.24 10.68
CA GLU A 8 8.07 13.67 10.95
C GLU A 8 8.64 14.47 9.78
N LYS A 9 9.72 13.97 9.17
CA LYS A 9 10.30 14.58 7.97
C LYS A 9 9.34 14.53 6.80
N LEU A 10 8.72 13.35 6.53
CA LEU A 10 7.74 13.21 5.46
C LEU A 10 6.56 14.17 5.62
N VAL A 11 6.01 14.26 6.84
CA VAL A 11 4.92 15.19 7.16
C VAL A 11 5.37 16.63 6.98
N SER A 12 6.57 16.99 7.48
CA SER A 12 7.13 18.33 7.35
C SER A 12 7.30 18.74 5.89
N ASP A 13 7.87 17.89 5.07
CA ASP A 13 8.12 18.16 3.65
C ASP A 13 6.81 18.28 2.87
N PHE A 14 5.83 17.43 3.16
CA PHE A 14 4.50 17.53 2.57
C PHE A 14 3.81 18.85 2.94
N ILE A 15 3.89 19.28 4.19
CA ILE A 15 3.27 20.52 4.64
C ILE A 15 3.94 21.74 4.00
N LYS A 16 5.27 21.76 3.89
CA LYS A 16 5.99 22.85 3.21
C LYS A 16 5.54 22.96 1.75
N LEU A 17 5.44 21.82 1.06
CA LEU A 17 4.95 21.78 -0.31
C LEU A 17 3.50 22.30 -0.40
N TYR A 18 2.63 21.84 0.51
CA TYR A 18 1.25 22.28 0.57
C TYR A 18 1.13 23.79 0.81
N ASP A 19 1.86 24.32 1.81
CA ASP A 19 1.85 25.74 2.14
C ASP A 19 2.31 26.59 0.94
N SER A 20 3.40 26.17 0.26
CA SER A 20 3.91 26.85 -0.93
C SER A 20 2.90 26.87 -2.09
N ILE A 21 2.21 25.76 -2.35
CA ILE A 21 1.20 25.67 -3.40
C ILE A 21 -0.03 26.50 -3.02
N ASN A 22 -0.45 26.44 -1.75
CA ASN A 22 -1.59 27.17 -1.24
C ASN A 22 -1.40 28.70 -1.34
N GLU A 23 -0.19 29.16 -1.03
CA GLU A 23 0.20 30.58 -1.19
C GLU A 23 0.16 31.01 -2.67
N LEU A 24 0.69 30.18 -3.56
CA LEU A 24 0.80 30.46 -4.99
C LEU A 24 -0.57 30.51 -5.69
N LEU A 25 -1.52 29.70 -5.24
CA LEU A 25 -2.85 29.58 -5.82
C LEU A 25 -3.94 30.42 -5.11
N GLY A 26 -3.58 31.17 -4.07
CA GLY A 26 -4.53 32.04 -3.36
C GLY A 26 -5.56 31.28 -2.52
N GLY A 27 -5.27 30.05 -2.16
CA GLY A 27 -6.12 29.20 -1.34
C GLY A 27 -6.54 27.90 -2.04
N LEU A 28 -6.28 26.77 -1.38
CA LEU A 28 -6.66 25.45 -1.86
C LEU A 28 -7.80 24.87 -1.04
N ILE A 29 -8.82 24.37 -1.71
CA ILE A 29 -9.84 23.54 -1.08
C ILE A 29 -9.44 22.07 -1.24
N ILE A 30 -9.00 21.45 -0.15
CA ILE A 30 -8.67 20.04 -0.14
C ILE A 30 -9.95 19.23 0.04
N SER A 31 -10.25 18.38 -0.92
CA SER A 31 -11.37 17.42 -0.85
C SER A 31 -10.96 16.03 -0.35
N ARG A 32 -9.68 15.66 -0.54
CA ARG A 32 -9.13 14.36 -0.15
C ARG A 32 -7.66 14.50 0.24
N ILE A 33 -7.30 13.85 1.33
CA ILE A 33 -5.90 13.57 1.68
C ILE A 33 -5.73 12.06 1.62
N GLY A 34 -4.75 11.55 0.89
CA GLY A 34 -4.44 10.13 0.80
C GLY A 34 -2.97 9.85 1.00
N CYS A 35 -2.68 8.70 1.59
CA CYS A 35 -1.34 8.14 1.69
C CYS A 35 -1.36 6.74 1.08
N ARG A 36 -0.65 6.55 -0.02
CA ARG A 36 -0.48 5.27 -0.67
C ARG A 36 0.92 4.75 -0.41
N ILE A 37 1.01 3.53 0.11
CA ILE A 37 2.27 2.86 0.39
C ILE A 37 2.30 1.58 -0.45
N GLN A 38 3.39 1.39 -1.16
CA GLN A 38 3.60 0.24 -2.01
C GLN A 38 4.93 -0.41 -1.67
N GLY A 39 4.92 -1.70 -1.47
CA GLY A 39 6.12 -2.46 -1.14
C GLY A 39 6.06 -3.91 -1.58
N THR A 40 7.23 -4.50 -1.75
CA THR A 40 7.43 -5.95 -1.89
C THR A 40 8.18 -6.43 -0.68
N TYR A 41 7.65 -7.43 -0.02
CA TYR A 41 8.16 -7.96 1.24
C TYR A 41 8.59 -9.40 1.06
N LYS A 42 9.78 -9.71 1.57
CA LYS A 42 10.28 -11.09 1.59
C LYS A 42 9.49 -11.91 2.60
N THR A 43 9.17 -13.11 2.21
CA THR A 43 8.53 -14.13 3.05
C THR A 43 9.56 -15.16 3.50
N LYS A 44 9.16 -16.11 4.35
CA LYS A 44 10.01 -17.23 4.74
C LYS A 44 10.39 -18.11 3.54
N SER A 45 9.43 -18.31 2.63
CA SER A 45 9.71 -19.00 1.37
C SER A 45 10.29 -18.05 0.34
N THR A 46 11.24 -18.53 -0.46
CA THR A 46 11.79 -17.86 -1.63
C THR A 46 11.22 -18.43 -2.94
N GLU A 47 10.36 -19.45 -2.85
CA GLU A 47 9.74 -20.09 -4.00
C GLU A 47 8.32 -19.54 -4.20
N TYR A 48 8.09 -18.94 -5.34
CA TYR A 48 6.76 -18.35 -5.68
C TYR A 48 5.61 -19.35 -5.51
N THR A 49 5.78 -20.57 -5.97
CA THR A 49 4.75 -21.62 -5.90
C THR A 49 4.34 -21.92 -4.45
N LYS A 50 5.29 -21.99 -3.53
CA LYS A 50 5.01 -22.20 -2.09
C LYS A 50 4.27 -21.00 -1.48
N ILE A 51 4.70 -19.79 -1.83
CA ILE A 51 4.03 -18.57 -1.35
C ILE A 51 2.59 -18.53 -1.87
N LEU A 52 2.38 -18.83 -3.15
CA LEU A 52 1.06 -18.89 -3.75
C LEU A 52 0.16 -19.95 -3.09
N GLU A 53 0.70 -21.14 -2.81
CA GLU A 53 -0.03 -22.20 -2.11
C GLU A 53 -0.41 -21.79 -0.69
N ASN A 54 0.52 -21.21 0.06
CA ASN A 54 0.23 -20.71 1.41
C ASN A 54 -0.84 -19.62 1.36
N PHE A 55 -0.77 -18.74 0.36
CA PHE A 55 -1.76 -17.68 0.17
C PHE A 55 -3.14 -18.26 -0.16
N LYS A 56 -3.24 -19.27 -1.03
CA LYS A 56 -4.48 -20.00 -1.31
C LYS A 56 -5.06 -20.67 -0.08
N ASN A 57 -4.20 -21.32 0.73
CA ASN A 57 -4.61 -22.05 1.93
C ASN A 57 -5.11 -21.11 3.05
N ALA A 58 -4.68 -19.86 3.06
CA ALA A 58 -5.14 -18.87 4.04
C ALA A 58 -6.55 -18.36 3.76
N PHE A 59 -7.09 -18.61 2.56
CA PHE A 59 -8.42 -18.19 2.17
C PHE A 59 -9.31 -19.41 1.86
N PRO A 60 -10.65 -19.32 2.06
CA PRO A 60 -11.55 -20.44 1.83
C PRO A 60 -11.41 -21.00 0.42
N THR A 61 -11.06 -22.27 0.34
CA THR A 61 -10.76 -22.98 -0.91
C THR A 61 -11.96 -23.09 -1.87
N GLN A 62 -13.17 -22.86 -1.42
CA GLN A 62 -14.39 -22.86 -2.25
C GLN A 62 -14.36 -21.83 -3.38
N ILE A 63 -13.48 -20.84 -3.31
CA ILE A 63 -13.28 -19.84 -4.37
C ILE A 63 -12.41 -20.39 -5.50
N PHE A 64 -11.59 -21.40 -5.23
CA PHE A 64 -10.68 -21.98 -6.20
C PHE A 64 -11.30 -23.24 -6.81
N LEU A 65 -11.66 -23.16 -8.07
CA LEU A 65 -12.19 -24.30 -8.80
C LEU A 65 -11.06 -25.31 -9.03
N GLU A 66 -11.25 -26.55 -8.57
CA GLU A 66 -10.24 -27.63 -8.66
C GLU A 66 -9.73 -27.85 -10.10
N ASN A 67 -10.56 -27.59 -11.10
CA ASN A 67 -10.25 -27.78 -12.52
C ASN A 67 -9.59 -26.56 -13.18
N PHE A 68 -9.37 -25.46 -12.43
CA PHE A 68 -8.74 -24.25 -12.96
C PHE A 68 -7.44 -23.96 -12.21
N PRO A 69 -6.28 -24.27 -12.79
CA PRO A 69 -5.01 -23.98 -12.16
C PRO A 69 -4.87 -22.47 -11.95
N THR A 70 -4.81 -22.05 -10.70
CA THR A 70 -4.59 -20.66 -10.35
C THR A 70 -3.09 -20.39 -10.33
N ASN A 71 -2.61 -19.62 -11.28
CA ASN A 71 -1.19 -19.27 -11.42
C ASN A 71 -0.83 -17.94 -10.77
N ASP A 72 -1.82 -17.16 -10.37
CA ASP A 72 -1.66 -15.89 -9.66
C ASP A 72 -2.91 -15.63 -8.81
N LEU A 73 -2.73 -14.93 -7.70
CA LEU A 73 -3.81 -14.56 -6.80
C LEU A 73 -3.52 -13.18 -6.20
N ARG A 74 -4.47 -12.27 -6.37
CA ARG A 74 -4.42 -10.96 -5.76
C ARG A 74 -5.73 -10.66 -5.07
N LEU A 75 -5.64 -10.16 -3.87
CA LEU A 75 -6.79 -9.75 -3.07
C LEU A 75 -6.91 -8.24 -3.07
N GLN A 76 -8.13 -7.78 -3.23
CA GLN A 76 -8.50 -6.40 -2.94
C GLN A 76 -9.38 -6.40 -1.70
N ILE A 77 -8.95 -5.64 -0.71
CA ILE A 77 -9.66 -5.45 0.55
C ILE A 77 -10.07 -3.99 0.61
N VAL A 78 -11.36 -3.74 0.81
CA VAL A 78 -11.89 -2.39 1.03
C VAL A 78 -12.37 -2.33 2.48
N TYR A 79 -11.79 -1.41 3.24
CA TYR A 79 -12.10 -1.24 4.64
C TYR A 79 -12.12 0.24 5.01
N GLN A 80 -13.26 0.72 5.53
CA GLN A 80 -13.44 2.13 5.91
C GLN A 80 -12.98 3.09 4.78
N ASN A 81 -11.94 3.85 5.05
CA ASN A 81 -11.35 4.84 4.14
C ASN A 81 -10.05 4.31 3.52
N GLY A 82 -10.01 3.04 3.17
CA GLY A 82 -8.83 2.43 2.59
C GLY A 82 -9.13 1.36 1.56
N THR A 83 -8.22 1.20 0.61
CA THR A 83 -8.20 0.10 -0.35
C THR A 83 -6.82 -0.54 -0.33
N TYR A 84 -6.79 -1.85 -0.15
CA TYR A 84 -5.56 -2.61 0.00
C TYR A 84 -5.51 -3.71 -1.05
N HIS A 85 -4.39 -3.81 -1.76
CA HIS A 85 -4.11 -4.91 -2.67
C HIS A 85 -2.96 -5.73 -2.11
N VAL A 86 -3.14 -7.02 -2.03
CA VAL A 86 -2.16 -7.94 -1.48
C VAL A 86 -2.11 -9.20 -2.33
N GLY A 87 -0.92 -9.70 -2.61
CA GLY A 87 -0.75 -10.95 -3.33
C GLY A 87 0.70 -11.37 -3.50
N PRO A 88 0.94 -12.66 -3.77
CA PRO A 88 2.26 -13.17 -4.07
C PRO A 88 2.81 -12.53 -5.35
N VAL A 89 4.11 -12.31 -5.41
CA VAL A 89 4.81 -11.79 -6.56
C VAL A 89 6.03 -12.63 -6.88
N LYS A 90 6.31 -12.77 -8.15
CA LYS A 90 7.49 -13.46 -8.70
C LYS A 90 8.43 -12.46 -9.36
N GLU A 91 9.62 -12.94 -9.68
CA GLU A 91 10.54 -12.21 -10.54
C GLU A 91 9.86 -11.84 -11.85
N ASP A 92 10.19 -10.67 -12.38
CA ASP A 92 9.63 -10.13 -13.62
C ASP A 92 8.09 -9.99 -13.62
N ASP A 93 7.48 -9.84 -12.44
CA ASP A 93 6.05 -9.63 -12.33
C ASP A 93 5.63 -8.33 -13.01
N GLY A 94 4.82 -8.45 -14.07
CA GLY A 94 4.38 -7.31 -14.87
C GLY A 94 3.59 -6.26 -14.08
N PHE A 95 2.94 -6.66 -12.98
CA PHE A 95 2.28 -5.74 -12.07
C PHE A 95 3.31 -4.86 -11.35
N LEU A 96 4.39 -5.47 -10.81
CA LEU A 96 5.46 -4.73 -10.14
C LEU A 96 6.15 -3.76 -11.11
N ILE A 97 6.45 -4.20 -12.32
CA ILE A 97 7.09 -3.37 -13.34
C ILE A 97 6.22 -2.15 -13.66
N ARG A 98 4.93 -2.37 -13.85
CA ARG A 98 3.98 -1.32 -14.25
C ARG A 98 3.66 -0.36 -13.11
N GLU A 99 3.35 -0.90 -11.92
CA GLU A 99 2.86 -0.11 -10.79
C GLU A 99 3.98 0.55 -9.99
N PHE A 100 5.12 -0.13 -9.84
CA PHE A 100 6.20 0.38 -9.00
C PHE A 100 7.29 1.11 -9.78
N LYS A 101 7.34 0.95 -11.10
CA LYS A 101 8.33 1.60 -11.99
C LYS A 101 9.78 1.54 -11.47
N ASN A 102 10.11 0.50 -10.73
CA ASN A 102 11.42 0.35 -10.10
C ASN A 102 12.05 -0.98 -10.52
N PRO A 103 12.99 -0.98 -11.48
CA PRO A 103 13.61 -2.18 -12.00
C PRO A 103 14.37 -2.98 -10.92
N ASP A 104 14.93 -2.32 -9.91
CA ASP A 104 15.71 -3.00 -8.87
C ASP A 104 14.85 -3.82 -7.90
N ARG A 105 13.53 -3.64 -7.92
CA ARG A 105 12.59 -4.40 -7.10
C ARG A 105 12.00 -5.62 -7.80
N ASN A 106 12.25 -5.77 -9.08
CA ASN A 106 11.64 -6.81 -9.91
C ASN A 106 12.22 -8.21 -9.67
N ASN A 107 13.33 -8.30 -8.96
CA ASN A 107 14.05 -9.56 -8.72
C ASN A 107 13.74 -10.16 -7.34
N SER A 108 12.63 -9.85 -6.73
CA SER A 108 12.28 -10.43 -5.42
C SER A 108 10.97 -11.19 -5.49
N VAL A 109 11.06 -12.47 -5.21
CA VAL A 109 9.91 -13.28 -4.86
C VAL A 109 9.44 -12.92 -3.45
N GLY A 110 8.14 -12.79 -3.26
CA GLY A 110 7.58 -12.39 -1.97
C GLY A 110 6.10 -12.03 -2.07
N ILE A 111 5.68 -11.09 -1.25
CA ILE A 111 4.33 -10.56 -1.26
C ILE A 111 4.37 -9.06 -1.58
N ALA A 112 3.57 -8.65 -2.55
CA ALA A 112 3.29 -7.24 -2.79
C ALA A 112 2.17 -6.77 -1.88
N VAL A 113 2.36 -5.60 -1.30
CA VAL A 113 1.35 -4.89 -0.52
C VAL A 113 1.23 -3.49 -1.09
N ASP A 114 0.02 -3.09 -1.44
CA ASP A 114 -0.31 -1.76 -1.93
C ASP A 114 -1.50 -1.25 -1.11
N THR A 115 -1.26 -0.25 -0.29
CA THR A 115 -2.27 0.34 0.59
C THR A 115 -2.52 1.78 0.19
N ASP A 116 -3.79 2.14 0.02
CA ASP A 116 -4.25 3.52 -0.17
C ASP A 116 -5.24 3.87 0.95
N ASN A 117 -4.78 4.62 1.92
CA ASN A 117 -5.63 5.15 2.99
C ASN A 117 -5.89 6.63 2.73
N TYR A 118 -7.12 7.07 2.99
CA TYR A 118 -7.48 8.44 2.72
C TYR A 118 -8.48 8.99 3.73
N LEU A 119 -8.51 10.32 3.81
CA LEU A 119 -9.52 11.10 4.51
C LEU A 119 -10.25 11.96 3.49
N LEU A 120 -11.58 11.88 3.47
CA LEU A 120 -12.42 12.71 2.63
C LEU A 120 -12.95 13.91 3.44
N LYS A 121 -13.07 15.03 2.78
CA LYS A 121 -13.78 16.18 3.33
C LYS A 121 -15.27 15.86 3.41
N THR A 122 -15.84 15.95 4.59
CA THR A 122 -17.27 15.78 4.83
C THR A 122 -17.83 17.08 5.40
N GLY A 123 -18.77 17.68 4.69
CA GLY A 123 -19.38 18.94 5.11
C GLY A 123 -18.37 20.08 5.24
N ASN A 124 -18.44 20.84 6.33
CA ASN A 124 -17.57 21.98 6.62
C ASN A 124 -16.27 21.62 7.35
N ASN A 125 -15.98 20.33 7.54
CA ASN A 125 -14.76 19.92 8.22
C ASN A 125 -13.54 20.20 7.35
N ASP A 126 -12.63 21.03 7.88
CA ASP A 126 -11.33 21.23 7.26
C ASP A 126 -10.44 20.00 7.50
N ILE A 127 -9.90 19.45 6.42
CA ILE A 127 -8.98 18.31 6.47
C ILE A 127 -7.53 18.70 6.23
N SER A 128 -7.24 19.98 5.98
CA SER A 128 -5.89 20.47 5.66
C SER A 128 -4.97 20.63 6.87
N SER A 129 -5.45 20.35 8.08
CA SER A 129 -4.62 20.52 9.28
C SER A 129 -3.44 19.55 9.32
N LYS A 130 -2.30 20.02 9.83
CA LYS A 130 -1.08 19.24 10.04
C LYS A 130 -1.34 17.93 10.80
N THR A 131 -2.20 17.99 11.81
CA THR A 131 -2.60 16.83 12.61
C THR A 131 -3.27 15.78 11.75
N LYS A 132 -4.27 16.15 10.95
CA LYS A 132 -5.00 15.21 10.09
C LYS A 132 -4.11 14.59 9.01
N ILE A 133 -3.18 15.36 8.44
CA ILE A 133 -2.19 14.85 7.50
C ILE A 133 -1.31 13.80 8.18
N LYS A 134 -0.80 14.10 9.38
CA LYS A 134 -0.01 13.18 10.18
C LYS A 134 -0.79 11.91 10.52
N ASP A 135 -2.04 12.04 10.91
CA ASP A 135 -2.92 10.92 11.28
C ASP A 135 -3.12 9.96 10.09
N VAL A 136 -3.39 10.48 8.89
CA VAL A 136 -3.53 9.66 7.67
C VAL A 136 -2.24 8.90 7.36
N ILE A 137 -1.09 9.55 7.43
CA ILE A 137 0.21 8.92 7.16
C ILE A 137 0.50 7.84 8.23
N THR A 138 0.27 8.14 9.50
CA THR A 138 0.50 7.21 10.61
C THR A 138 -0.41 5.99 10.51
N ALA A 139 -1.70 6.20 10.21
CA ALA A 139 -2.65 5.12 10.00
C ALA A 139 -2.24 4.23 8.82
N SER A 140 -1.80 4.83 7.71
CA SER A 140 -1.33 4.08 6.53
C SER A 140 -0.15 3.17 6.85
N LEU A 141 0.83 3.70 7.58
CA LEU A 141 2.01 2.92 7.99
C LEU A 141 1.64 1.81 8.98
N ALA A 142 0.69 2.04 9.88
CA ALA A 142 0.22 1.03 10.81
C ALA A 142 -0.49 -0.13 10.11
N VAL A 143 -1.33 0.17 9.12
CA VAL A 143 -2.00 -0.84 8.30
C VAL A 143 -0.99 -1.66 7.50
N GLU A 144 -0.06 -0.99 6.81
CA GLU A 144 1.00 -1.68 6.06
C GLU A 144 1.79 -2.63 6.96
N LYS A 145 2.26 -2.12 8.10
CA LYS A 145 3.02 -2.92 9.07
C LYS A 145 2.23 -4.14 9.53
N SER A 146 0.95 -3.97 9.85
CA SER A 146 0.08 -5.07 10.26
C SER A 146 -0.08 -6.12 9.18
N LEU A 147 -0.31 -5.70 7.92
CA LEU A 147 -0.41 -6.61 6.78
C LEU A 147 0.90 -7.39 6.57
N VAL A 148 2.04 -6.70 6.60
CA VAL A 148 3.35 -7.32 6.43
C VAL A 148 3.65 -8.31 7.54
N GLU A 149 3.37 -7.97 8.80
CA GLU A 149 3.58 -8.86 9.95
C GLU A 149 2.74 -10.13 9.86
N ASN A 150 1.51 -10.04 9.38
CA ASN A 150 0.62 -11.20 9.21
C ASN A 150 1.01 -12.08 8.01
N LEU A 151 1.70 -11.53 7.02
CA LEU A 151 2.02 -12.22 5.77
C LEU A 151 3.47 -12.70 5.68
N LYS A 152 4.35 -12.31 6.60
CA LYS A 152 5.78 -12.69 6.56
C LYS A 152 6.02 -14.19 6.70
N ASP A 153 5.06 -14.92 7.26
CA ASP A 153 5.17 -16.37 7.50
C ASP A 153 4.76 -17.21 6.27
N PHE A 154 4.27 -16.58 5.22
CA PHE A 154 3.97 -17.18 3.91
C PHE A 154 5.26 -17.44 3.09
#